data_9ae8ab6eb996eb6b1edf41f87044c017
#
_entry.id   9ae8ab6eb996eb6b1edf41f87044c017
#
_cell.length_a   1.000
_cell.length_b   1.000
_cell.length_c   1.000
_cell.angle_alpha   90.00
_cell.angle_beta   90.00
_cell.angle_gamma   90.00
#
_symmetry.space_group_name_H-M   'P 1'
#
loop_
_entity.id
_entity.type
_entity.pdbx_description
1 polymer ?
#
loop_
_entity_poly.entity_id
_entity_poly.type
_entity_poly.pdbx_seq_one_letter_code
_entity_poly.pdbx_strand_id
1 'polypeptide(L)'
;MNTRRDFLNITVKGSAMAVATTLLPGSTSALAASEVIGSNSMEQSAGSGNKAHYKPPFRFGIGGVPLGNEFAVVTDKDAYATIEAAWNAGVRYYDMAPWYGLGLAERRYGNFLHNKNRSEYVVSSKVGKLLKASKTAKNKEYFPFSPSPNDVVYDYTASGVRRSIEDSLQRLGIDSLDIAFVHDLSSDNKNLPTPWQEQFEIARKGAFPELTRMREEGLIKGWGIGVNTPEPIMRLLEVADPDVCLLASQYSLIDHKNALDQVFPAARAKNVSFVVGSSLNAGFISGSPRYNYGKESYKIPPAFLEKRKRLRAVASNHGVDLRTAALQFSAAPDTAAALVVGASSEQQILADYTSMQTKIPAEFWAELKTQNLIEQNAPVPA
;
A
#
# COMPACT_ATOMS: atom_id res chain seq x y z
N MET A 1 -50.09 9.38 19.14
CA MET A 1 -49.61 10.77 19.28
C MET A 1 -48.94 10.88 20.63
N ASN A 2 -47.63 10.68 20.69
CA ASN A 2 -46.82 11.01 21.86
C ASN A 2 -45.55 11.68 21.32
N THR A 3 -45.37 12.91 21.75
CA THR A 3 -44.44 13.89 21.20
C THR A 3 -43.06 13.75 21.84
N ARG A 4 -42.03 14.02 21.04
CA ARG A 4 -40.59 14.01 21.31
C ARG A 4 -40.10 15.02 22.38
N ARG A 5 -40.68 15.08 23.61
CA ARG A 5 -40.31 16.10 24.60
C ARG A 5 -39.96 15.60 26.00
N ASP A 6 -39.84 14.29 26.25
CA ASP A 6 -39.63 13.76 27.61
C ASP A 6 -38.27 13.11 27.85
N PHE A 7 -37.18 13.60 27.22
CA PHE A 7 -35.83 13.06 27.44
C PHE A 7 -34.82 14.11 27.89
N LEU A 8 -35.18 15.03 28.75
CA LEU A 8 -34.23 15.96 29.36
C LEU A 8 -34.67 16.36 30.77
N ASN A 9 -34.48 15.48 31.76
CA ASN A 9 -34.37 15.85 33.18
C ASN A 9 -33.79 14.68 33.98
N ILE A 10 -32.46 14.57 34.03
CA ILE A 10 -31.76 13.81 35.06
C ILE A 10 -30.83 14.82 35.76
N THR A 11 -31.28 15.23 36.92
CA THR A 11 -30.50 16.09 37.84
C THR A 11 -29.39 15.25 38.50
N VAL A 12 -28.13 15.58 38.28
CA VAL A 12 -27.02 15.04 39.02
C VAL A 12 -26.78 15.87 40.26
N LYS A 13 -27.03 15.30 41.43
CA LYS A 13 -26.57 15.87 42.71
C LYS A 13 -25.08 15.53 42.90
N GLY A 14 -24.25 16.55 42.95
CA GLY A 14 -22.84 16.43 43.28
C GLY A 14 -22.61 16.22 44.76
N SER A 15 -21.67 15.34 45.11
CA SER A 15 -21.04 15.30 46.44
C SER A 15 -19.58 15.67 46.27
N ALA A 16 -19.21 16.80 46.86
CA ALA A 16 -17.84 17.24 46.98
C ALA A 16 -17.17 16.50 48.14
N MET A 17 -16.04 15.86 47.89
CA MET A 17 -15.14 15.37 48.91
C MET A 17 -13.83 16.19 48.86
N ALA A 18 -13.59 16.92 49.92
CA ALA A 18 -12.36 17.68 50.15
C ALA A 18 -11.27 16.72 50.65
N VAL A 19 -10.10 16.77 50.03
CA VAL A 19 -8.88 16.13 50.58
C VAL A 19 -7.90 17.22 50.94
N ALA A 20 -7.54 17.20 52.23
CA ALA A 20 -6.64 18.15 52.86
C ALA A 20 -5.16 17.86 52.48
N THR A 21 -4.47 18.92 52.11
CA THR A 21 -3.02 18.95 51.91
C THR A 21 -2.31 19.16 53.26
N THR A 22 -1.39 18.26 53.63
CA THR A 22 -0.41 18.48 54.68
C THR A 22 0.95 18.82 54.06
N LEU A 23 1.40 20.02 54.33
CA LEU A 23 2.77 20.51 54.07
C LEU A 23 3.69 20.12 55.26
N LEU A 24 4.89 19.63 54.95
CA LEU A 24 6.04 19.74 55.85
C LEU A 24 7.29 20.17 55.05
N PRO A 25 8.17 20.98 55.67
CA PRO A 25 9.17 21.77 55.00
C PRO A 25 10.61 21.24 55.16
N GLY A 26 11.48 21.65 54.26
CA GLY A 26 12.89 21.90 54.58
C GLY A 26 13.92 20.98 53.91
N SER A 27 14.67 21.48 52.97
CA SER A 27 16.06 21.92 53.21
C SER A 27 16.69 22.48 51.92
N THR A 28 17.24 23.66 52.08
CA THR A 28 18.06 24.46 51.17
C THR A 28 19.42 23.83 50.94
N SER A 29 19.91 23.87 49.70
CA SER A 29 21.34 24.03 49.41
C SER A 29 21.48 24.70 48.05
N ALA A 30 21.93 25.93 48.08
CA ALA A 30 22.42 26.71 46.97
C ALA A 30 23.89 26.35 46.69
N LEU A 31 24.28 26.27 45.40
CA LEU A 31 25.64 26.64 44.97
C LEU A 31 25.65 26.93 43.45
N ALA A 32 25.82 28.21 43.23
CA ALA A 32 26.73 28.90 42.33
C ALA A 32 26.62 28.65 40.80
N ALA A 33 26.30 29.78 40.19
CA ALA A 33 26.43 30.08 38.75
C ALA A 33 27.91 30.12 38.32
N SER A 34 28.15 29.72 37.07
CA SER A 34 29.19 30.33 36.27
C SER A 34 28.73 30.42 34.81
N GLU A 35 28.53 31.65 34.37
CA GLU A 35 28.37 32.05 32.98
C GLU A 35 29.63 31.69 32.17
N VAL A 36 29.43 31.06 31.01
CA VAL A 36 30.39 31.17 29.88
C VAL A 36 29.58 31.49 28.65
N ILE A 37 29.65 32.75 28.25
CA ILE A 37 29.25 33.27 26.97
C ILE A 37 30.25 32.72 25.93
N GLY A 38 29.79 31.92 25.01
CA GLY A 38 30.51 31.47 23.83
C GLY A 38 29.60 31.52 22.63
N SER A 39 29.60 32.67 21.94
CA SER A 39 29.00 32.80 20.59
C SER A 39 29.79 31.93 19.63
N ASN A 40 29.15 30.84 19.13
CA ASN A 40 29.58 30.17 17.91
C ASN A 40 28.38 30.12 16.98
N SER A 41 28.41 31.04 16.02
CA SER A 41 27.68 30.95 14.77
C SER A 41 28.12 29.69 14.03
N MET A 42 27.36 28.58 14.16
CA MET A 42 27.48 27.45 13.27
C MET A 42 26.70 27.78 12.01
N GLU A 43 27.42 28.20 10.99
CA GLU A 43 26.99 28.04 9.61
C GLU A 43 26.65 26.57 9.41
N GLN A 44 25.35 26.28 9.27
CA GLN A 44 24.91 24.99 8.77
C GLN A 44 25.31 24.92 7.30
N SER A 45 26.46 24.31 7.04
CA SER A 45 26.77 23.80 5.74
C SER A 45 25.68 22.77 5.37
N ALA A 46 24.87 23.11 4.37
CA ALA A 46 23.98 22.19 3.71
C ALA A 46 24.81 21.10 3.00
N GLY A 47 25.27 20.13 3.78
CA GLY A 47 25.80 18.89 3.28
C GLY A 47 24.63 18.10 2.70
N SER A 48 24.58 17.90 1.37
CA SER A 48 23.73 16.94 0.70
C SER A 48 24.17 15.52 1.09
N GLY A 49 23.93 15.14 2.32
CA GLY A 49 24.02 13.77 2.78
C GLY A 49 22.90 12.98 2.10
N ASN A 50 23.26 12.01 1.29
CA ASN A 50 22.36 11.09 0.60
C ASN A 50 21.48 10.41 1.66
N LYS A 51 20.28 10.99 1.94
CA LYS A 51 19.35 10.46 2.91
C LYS A 51 18.86 9.12 2.36
N ALA A 52 19.07 8.05 3.08
CA ALA A 52 18.64 6.72 2.63
C ALA A 52 17.14 6.73 2.37
N HIS A 53 16.72 6.29 1.19
CA HIS A 53 15.30 6.16 0.83
C HIS A 53 14.61 5.17 1.76
N TYR A 54 13.37 5.49 2.11
CA TYR A 54 12.57 4.63 2.96
C TYR A 54 12.26 3.30 2.25
N LYS A 55 12.41 2.20 2.99
CA LYS A 55 12.01 0.86 2.56
C LYS A 55 11.11 0.27 3.63
N PRO A 56 9.95 -0.33 3.28
CA PRO A 56 9.14 -1.01 4.28
C PRO A 56 9.94 -2.16 4.92
N PRO A 57 9.92 -2.28 6.27
CA PRO A 57 10.69 -3.31 6.98
C PRO A 57 10.08 -4.72 6.85
N PHE A 58 8.81 -4.82 6.44
CA PHE A 58 8.10 -6.08 6.30
C PHE A 58 7.98 -6.48 4.84
N ARG A 59 8.53 -7.63 4.49
CA ARG A 59 8.60 -8.11 3.10
C ARG A 59 7.30 -8.68 2.56
N PHE A 60 6.29 -8.92 3.41
CA PHE A 60 4.98 -9.43 3.02
C PHE A 60 3.87 -8.60 3.64
N GLY A 61 2.86 -8.26 2.85
CA GLY A 61 1.72 -7.47 3.25
C GLY A 61 0.42 -7.91 2.60
N ILE A 62 -0.68 -7.42 3.15
CA ILE A 62 -2.03 -7.63 2.62
C ILE A 62 -2.49 -6.39 1.84
N GLY A 63 -3.00 -6.61 0.61
CA GLY A 63 -3.56 -5.59 -0.27
C GLY A 63 -5.08 -5.46 -0.12
N GLY A 64 -5.58 -4.22 -0.15
CA GLY A 64 -6.96 -3.87 0.16
C GLY A 64 -7.98 -4.02 -0.96
N VAL A 65 -7.58 -4.35 -2.19
CA VAL A 65 -8.50 -4.42 -3.35
C VAL A 65 -9.70 -5.36 -3.10
N PRO A 66 -9.49 -6.62 -2.66
CA PRO A 66 -10.62 -7.52 -2.40
C PRO A 66 -11.52 -7.04 -1.25
N LEU A 67 -10.92 -6.40 -0.24
CA LEU A 67 -11.67 -5.82 0.90
C LEU A 67 -12.38 -4.51 0.55
N GLY A 68 -12.15 -3.96 -0.66
CA GLY A 68 -12.95 -2.93 -1.30
C GLY A 68 -14.16 -3.47 -2.08
N ASN A 69 -14.39 -4.78 -2.08
CA ASN A 69 -15.45 -5.43 -2.87
C ASN A 69 -15.26 -5.25 -4.40
N GLU A 70 -14.04 -5.36 -4.90
CA GLU A 70 -13.76 -5.30 -6.35
C GLU A 70 -14.34 -6.50 -7.09
N PHE A 71 -14.15 -7.70 -6.56
CA PHE A 71 -14.42 -8.94 -7.27
C PHE A 71 -15.71 -9.63 -6.82
N ALA A 72 -16.11 -9.43 -5.57
CA ALA A 72 -17.28 -10.00 -4.93
C ALA A 72 -17.65 -9.21 -3.68
N VAL A 73 -18.86 -9.45 -3.16
CA VAL A 73 -19.23 -8.94 -1.85
C VAL A 73 -18.44 -9.68 -0.78
N VAL A 74 -17.67 -8.94 0.02
CA VAL A 74 -17.10 -9.37 1.30
C VAL A 74 -17.85 -8.64 2.39
N THR A 75 -18.35 -9.32 3.41
CA THR A 75 -19.03 -8.66 4.53
C THR A 75 -18.03 -7.93 5.43
N ASP A 76 -18.48 -6.96 6.23
CA ASP A 76 -17.59 -6.28 7.18
C ASP A 76 -17.03 -7.25 8.23
N LYS A 77 -17.81 -8.27 8.61
CA LYS A 77 -17.39 -9.36 9.49
C LYS A 77 -16.24 -10.16 8.88
N ASP A 78 -16.40 -10.60 7.63
CA ASP A 78 -15.38 -11.40 6.94
C ASP A 78 -14.11 -10.58 6.63
N ALA A 79 -14.29 -9.30 6.33
CA ALA A 79 -13.16 -8.37 6.14
C ALA A 79 -12.36 -8.19 7.44
N TYR A 80 -13.06 -7.98 8.56
CA TYR A 80 -12.43 -7.88 9.88
C TYR A 80 -11.67 -9.16 10.23
N ALA A 81 -12.30 -10.32 10.10
CA ALA A 81 -11.69 -11.63 10.36
C ALA A 81 -10.45 -11.87 9.46
N THR A 82 -10.50 -11.45 8.18
CA THR A 82 -9.36 -11.56 7.26
C THR A 82 -8.17 -10.71 7.73
N ILE A 83 -8.41 -9.46 8.16
CA ILE A 83 -7.35 -8.56 8.66
C ILE A 83 -6.81 -9.08 9.99
N GLU A 84 -7.68 -9.56 10.88
CA GLU A 84 -7.29 -10.15 12.17
C GLU A 84 -6.44 -11.41 11.98
N ALA A 85 -6.83 -12.31 11.07
CA ALA A 85 -6.04 -13.50 10.72
C ALA A 85 -4.66 -13.12 10.17
N ALA A 86 -4.57 -12.09 9.30
CA ALA A 86 -3.29 -11.55 8.83
C ALA A 86 -2.42 -11.05 9.99
N TRP A 87 -3.00 -10.27 10.90
CA TRP A 87 -2.29 -9.76 12.09
C TRP A 87 -1.78 -10.89 12.98
N ASN A 88 -2.62 -11.87 13.28
CA ASN A 88 -2.29 -13.01 14.15
C ASN A 88 -1.22 -13.94 13.53
N ALA A 89 -1.18 -14.02 12.19
CA ALA A 89 -0.12 -14.71 11.47
C ALA A 89 1.22 -13.96 11.45
N GLY A 90 1.26 -12.68 11.85
CA GLY A 90 2.46 -11.85 11.86
C GLY A 90 2.59 -10.90 10.69
N VAL A 91 1.57 -10.76 9.82
CA VAL A 91 1.56 -9.73 8.77
C VAL A 91 1.48 -8.36 9.42
N ARG A 92 2.38 -7.45 9.00
CA ARG A 92 2.50 -6.10 9.55
C ARG A 92 2.58 -5.01 8.48
N TYR A 93 2.30 -5.34 7.22
CA TYR A 93 2.19 -4.36 6.15
C TYR A 93 0.79 -4.42 5.52
N TYR A 94 0.12 -3.26 5.44
CA TYR A 94 -1.26 -3.08 4.98
C TYR A 94 -1.28 -2.03 3.87
N ASP A 95 -1.61 -2.45 2.63
CA ASP A 95 -1.72 -1.55 1.47
C ASP A 95 -3.16 -1.32 1.07
N MET A 96 -3.55 -0.08 0.94
CA MET A 96 -4.91 0.29 0.57
C MET A 96 -4.95 1.53 -0.34
N ALA A 97 -6.14 2.01 -0.64
CA ALA A 97 -6.36 3.24 -1.38
C ALA A 97 -7.76 3.78 -1.14
N PRO A 98 -7.97 5.10 -1.28
CA PRO A 98 -9.31 5.69 -1.38
C PRO A 98 -10.15 5.04 -2.49
N TRP A 99 -9.51 4.71 -3.60
CA TRP A 99 -10.14 4.05 -4.75
C TRP A 99 -10.77 2.70 -4.40
N TYR A 100 -10.14 1.89 -3.53
CA TYR A 100 -10.59 0.52 -3.28
C TYR A 100 -11.94 0.49 -2.57
N GLY A 101 -12.98 0.20 -3.34
CA GLY A 101 -14.36 0.27 -2.91
C GLY A 101 -14.82 1.67 -2.54
N LEU A 102 -14.17 2.71 -3.06
CA LEU A 102 -14.47 4.12 -2.82
C LEU A 102 -14.49 4.45 -1.32
N GLY A 103 -13.39 4.12 -0.64
CA GLY A 103 -13.16 4.32 0.79
C GLY A 103 -13.60 3.15 1.68
N LEU A 104 -14.20 2.09 1.12
CA LEU A 104 -14.63 0.93 1.91
C LEU A 104 -13.43 0.19 2.51
N ALA A 105 -12.38 -0.07 1.71
CA ALA A 105 -11.19 -0.77 2.20
C ALA A 105 -10.54 0.00 3.36
N GLU A 106 -10.28 1.31 3.22
CA GLU A 106 -9.68 2.11 4.30
C GLU A 106 -10.50 2.08 5.59
N ARG A 107 -11.85 2.18 5.51
CA ARG A 107 -12.70 2.05 6.71
C ARG A 107 -12.58 0.67 7.37
N ARG A 108 -12.48 -0.41 6.59
CA ARG A 108 -12.34 -1.77 7.10
C ARG A 108 -10.99 -1.99 7.79
N TYR A 109 -9.91 -1.54 7.17
CA TYR A 109 -8.59 -1.57 7.80
C TYR A 109 -8.55 -0.69 9.03
N GLY A 110 -9.11 0.52 8.96
CA GLY A 110 -9.18 1.44 10.09
C GLY A 110 -9.94 0.85 11.27
N ASN A 111 -11.05 0.16 11.04
CA ASN A 111 -11.83 -0.51 12.10
C ASN A 111 -11.02 -1.54 12.90
N PHE A 112 -9.98 -2.10 12.31
CA PHE A 112 -9.07 -3.02 12.99
C PHE A 112 -7.82 -2.32 13.52
N LEU A 113 -7.16 -1.49 12.68
CA LEU A 113 -5.82 -0.96 12.96
C LEU A 113 -5.80 0.17 13.98
N HIS A 114 -6.89 0.96 14.12
CA HIS A 114 -6.94 2.10 15.07
C HIS A 114 -6.71 1.68 16.53
N ASN A 115 -6.96 0.41 16.87
CA ASN A 115 -6.73 -0.15 18.20
C ASN A 115 -5.35 -0.80 18.38
N LYS A 116 -4.49 -0.76 17.35
CA LYS A 116 -3.15 -1.34 17.40
C LYS A 116 -2.11 -0.25 17.65
N ASN A 117 -1.00 -0.61 18.29
CA ASN A 117 0.10 0.32 18.44
C ASN A 117 0.66 0.69 17.06
N ARG A 118 0.63 2.00 16.72
CA ARG A 118 0.99 2.51 15.39
C ARG A 118 2.41 2.14 14.97
N SER A 119 3.33 1.97 15.92
CA SER A 119 4.72 1.60 15.65
C SER A 119 4.92 0.13 15.23
N GLU A 120 3.91 -0.72 15.39
CA GLU A 120 4.04 -2.16 15.11
C GLU A 120 3.75 -2.55 13.67
N TYR A 121 3.22 -1.63 12.85
CA TYR A 121 2.81 -1.94 11.48
C TYR A 121 3.11 -0.81 10.49
N VAL A 122 3.14 -1.17 9.23
CA VAL A 122 3.28 -0.26 8.08
C VAL A 122 1.95 -0.13 7.37
N VAL A 123 1.58 1.11 7.05
CA VAL A 123 0.41 1.43 6.22
C VAL A 123 0.84 2.20 5.01
N SER A 124 0.44 1.72 3.83
CA SER A 124 0.46 2.52 2.61
C SER A 124 -0.96 2.83 2.14
N SER A 125 -1.18 4.06 1.70
CA SER A 125 -2.37 4.44 0.96
C SER A 125 -1.99 5.24 -0.28
N LYS A 126 -2.98 5.71 -1.03
CA LYS A 126 -2.73 6.31 -2.32
C LYS A 126 -3.41 7.67 -2.45
N VAL A 127 -2.85 8.54 -3.30
CA VAL A 127 -3.29 9.92 -3.50
C VAL A 127 -3.62 10.21 -4.96
N GLY A 128 -4.31 11.32 -5.23
CA GLY A 128 -4.69 11.75 -6.57
C GLY A 128 -6.11 11.36 -6.97
N LYS A 129 -6.82 10.59 -6.14
CA LYS A 129 -8.23 10.23 -6.30
C LYS A 129 -8.98 10.59 -5.03
N LEU A 130 -9.54 11.80 -4.98
CA LEU A 130 -10.37 12.28 -3.88
C LEU A 130 -11.76 11.65 -3.94
N LEU A 131 -12.36 11.40 -2.79
CA LEU A 131 -13.72 10.89 -2.69
C LEU A 131 -14.68 12.02 -2.35
N LYS A 132 -15.78 12.08 -3.08
CA LYS A 132 -16.85 13.06 -2.86
C LYS A 132 -18.18 12.32 -2.68
N ALA A 133 -18.83 12.51 -1.54
CA ALA A 133 -20.16 11.95 -1.29
C ALA A 133 -21.14 12.47 -2.34
N SER A 134 -21.94 11.59 -2.93
CA SER A 134 -22.87 11.90 -4.02
C SER A 134 -24.13 11.06 -3.89
N LYS A 135 -25.30 11.68 -4.08
CA LYS A 135 -26.59 10.98 -4.17
C LYS A 135 -26.75 10.23 -5.50
N THR A 136 -25.98 10.64 -6.52
CA THR A 136 -25.99 10.08 -7.87
C THR A 136 -24.66 9.42 -8.20
N ALA A 137 -24.00 8.86 -7.19
CA ALA A 137 -22.68 8.27 -7.33
C ALA A 137 -22.65 7.18 -8.41
N LYS A 138 -21.62 7.22 -9.23
CA LYS A 138 -21.33 6.23 -10.27
C LYS A 138 -20.55 5.00 -9.73
N ASN A 139 -20.61 4.78 -8.42
CA ASN A 139 -19.88 3.71 -7.75
C ASN A 139 -20.12 2.32 -8.37
N LYS A 140 -21.31 2.07 -8.90
CA LYS A 140 -21.65 0.80 -9.56
C LYS A 140 -20.92 0.56 -10.88
N GLU A 141 -20.42 1.60 -11.52
CA GLU A 141 -19.59 1.49 -12.71
C GLU A 141 -18.18 1.02 -12.37
N TYR A 142 -17.65 1.44 -11.22
CA TYR A 142 -16.29 1.15 -10.78
C TYR A 142 -16.21 -0.06 -9.85
N PHE A 143 -17.09 -0.08 -8.84
CA PHE A 143 -17.15 -1.11 -7.82
C PHE A 143 -18.61 -1.60 -7.66
N PRO A 144 -19.08 -2.50 -8.52
CA PRO A 144 -20.48 -2.92 -8.55
C PRO A 144 -20.95 -3.57 -7.23
N PHE A 145 -20.03 -4.09 -6.44
CA PHE A 145 -20.29 -4.72 -5.16
C PHE A 145 -20.04 -3.82 -3.95
N SER A 146 -19.52 -2.60 -4.14
CA SER A 146 -19.31 -1.66 -3.03
C SER A 146 -20.60 -0.90 -2.71
N PRO A 147 -20.98 -0.76 -1.42
CA PRO A 147 -22.09 0.06 -0.99
C PRO A 147 -21.76 1.57 -0.91
N SER A 148 -20.52 1.97 -1.17
CA SER A 148 -20.04 3.34 -0.94
C SER A 148 -20.78 4.35 -1.83
N PRO A 149 -21.30 5.46 -1.29
CA PRO A 149 -22.02 6.50 -2.04
C PRO A 149 -21.07 7.62 -2.54
N ASN A 150 -19.84 7.27 -2.92
CA ASN A 150 -18.84 8.26 -3.30
C ASN A 150 -18.58 8.25 -4.81
N ASP A 151 -18.40 9.44 -5.39
CA ASP A 151 -17.77 9.66 -6.68
C ASP A 151 -16.28 9.95 -6.48
N VAL A 152 -15.52 9.88 -7.57
CA VAL A 152 -14.07 10.15 -7.60
C VAL A 152 -13.81 11.46 -8.30
N VAL A 153 -12.94 12.27 -7.69
CA VAL A 153 -12.38 13.48 -8.30
C VAL A 153 -10.87 13.30 -8.40
N TYR A 154 -10.35 13.38 -9.62
CA TYR A 154 -8.90 13.32 -9.86
C TYR A 154 -8.27 14.67 -9.50
N ASP A 155 -7.30 14.67 -8.61
CA ASP A 155 -6.57 15.86 -8.19
C ASP A 155 -5.13 15.52 -7.78
N TYR A 156 -4.20 15.76 -8.70
CA TYR A 156 -2.76 15.55 -8.50
C TYR A 156 -2.03 16.86 -8.16
N THR A 157 -2.74 17.90 -7.75
CA THR A 157 -2.14 19.14 -7.23
C THR A 157 -1.57 18.93 -5.82
N ALA A 158 -0.76 19.87 -5.34
CA ALA A 158 -0.24 19.86 -3.97
C ALA A 158 -1.35 19.81 -2.92
N SER A 159 -2.38 20.65 -3.06
CA SER A 159 -3.53 20.67 -2.15
C SER A 159 -4.37 19.41 -2.25
N GLY A 160 -4.53 18.83 -3.45
CA GLY A 160 -5.26 17.60 -3.67
C GLY A 160 -4.62 16.41 -2.97
N VAL A 161 -3.30 16.24 -3.07
CA VAL A 161 -2.62 15.11 -2.40
C VAL A 161 -2.57 15.25 -0.89
N ARG A 162 -2.37 16.48 -0.35
CA ARG A 162 -2.43 16.73 1.10
C ARG A 162 -3.80 16.37 1.64
N ARG A 163 -4.85 16.87 1.00
CA ARG A 163 -6.23 16.54 1.36
C ARG A 163 -6.50 15.04 1.26
N SER A 164 -6.00 14.37 0.21
CA SER A 164 -6.17 12.92 0.06
C SER A 164 -5.61 12.14 1.25
N ILE A 165 -4.44 12.54 1.77
CA ILE A 165 -3.83 11.93 2.95
C ILE A 165 -4.67 12.21 4.20
N GLU A 166 -5.06 13.46 4.43
CA GLU A 166 -5.90 13.85 5.58
C GLU A 166 -7.22 13.08 5.60
N ASP A 167 -7.92 13.00 4.45
CA ASP A 167 -9.15 12.23 4.30
C ASP A 167 -8.93 10.71 4.54
N SER A 168 -7.77 10.18 4.14
CA SER A 168 -7.40 8.77 4.38
C SER A 168 -7.14 8.50 5.86
N LEU A 169 -6.42 9.39 6.54
CA LEU A 169 -6.16 9.29 7.99
C LEU A 169 -7.47 9.29 8.79
N GLN A 170 -8.45 10.13 8.39
CA GLN A 170 -9.78 10.15 9.01
C GLN A 170 -10.54 8.81 8.77
N ARG A 171 -10.50 8.24 7.55
CA ARG A 171 -11.14 6.96 7.26
C ARG A 171 -10.49 5.79 7.99
N LEU A 172 -9.18 5.87 8.19
CA LEU A 172 -8.37 4.86 8.89
C LEU A 172 -8.40 5.02 10.41
N GLY A 173 -8.69 6.23 10.92
CA GLY A 173 -8.63 6.51 12.36
C GLY A 173 -7.23 6.42 12.94
N ILE A 174 -6.20 6.77 12.16
CA ILE A 174 -4.79 6.79 12.56
C ILE A 174 -4.15 8.15 12.29
N ASP A 175 -3.00 8.41 12.86
CA ASP A 175 -2.33 9.72 12.87
C ASP A 175 -1.32 9.92 11.73
N SER A 176 -0.86 8.85 11.08
CA SER A 176 0.21 8.92 10.08
C SER A 176 0.14 7.75 9.09
N LEU A 177 0.62 7.98 7.85
CA LEU A 177 0.92 6.94 6.88
C LEU A 177 2.43 6.68 6.85
N ASP A 178 2.83 5.45 6.51
CA ASP A 178 4.24 5.17 6.23
C ASP A 178 4.58 5.51 4.76
N ILE A 179 3.71 5.14 3.83
CA ILE A 179 3.96 5.35 2.40
C ILE A 179 2.73 5.94 1.73
N ALA A 180 2.94 6.98 0.90
CA ALA A 180 1.93 7.52 0.01
C ALA A 180 2.30 7.27 -1.45
N PHE A 181 1.42 6.61 -2.22
CA PHE A 181 1.62 6.39 -3.66
C PHE A 181 0.71 7.29 -4.49
N VAL A 182 1.27 8.00 -5.49
CA VAL A 182 0.46 8.65 -6.53
C VAL A 182 -0.19 7.56 -7.38
N HIS A 183 -1.54 7.54 -7.43
CA HIS A 183 -2.30 6.38 -7.87
C HIS A 183 -2.68 6.43 -9.34
N ASP A 184 -2.41 5.33 -10.07
CA ASP A 184 -2.84 5.07 -11.46
C ASP A 184 -2.65 6.27 -12.40
N LEU A 185 -1.56 6.97 -12.25
CA LEU A 185 -1.17 8.06 -13.14
C LEU A 185 -0.47 7.46 -14.36
N SER A 186 -1.23 6.75 -15.19
CA SER A 186 -0.71 5.88 -16.25
C SER A 186 -1.68 5.74 -17.42
N SER A 187 -1.20 5.23 -18.55
CA SER A 187 -1.93 5.11 -19.82
C SER A 187 -3.11 4.14 -19.78
N ASP A 188 -3.08 3.18 -18.86
CA ASP A 188 -4.17 2.21 -18.66
C ASP A 188 -5.35 2.76 -17.87
N ASN A 189 -5.18 3.87 -17.14
CA ASN A 189 -6.28 4.55 -16.46
C ASN A 189 -7.12 5.38 -17.44
N LYS A 190 -8.14 4.78 -18.01
CA LYS A 190 -9.05 5.42 -18.98
C LYS A 190 -10.03 6.44 -18.37
N ASN A 191 -10.04 6.58 -17.04
CA ASN A 191 -10.92 7.52 -16.33
C ASN A 191 -10.24 8.85 -16.00
N LEU A 192 -8.98 9.05 -16.38
CA LEU A 192 -8.29 10.32 -16.22
C LEU A 192 -9.01 11.42 -17.03
N PRO A 193 -9.15 12.65 -16.48
CA PRO A 193 -9.86 13.74 -17.14
C PRO A 193 -9.15 14.25 -18.41
N THR A 194 -7.84 14.09 -18.48
CA THR A 194 -6.98 14.40 -19.64
C THR A 194 -5.94 13.29 -19.81
N PRO A 195 -5.19 13.26 -20.93
CA PRO A 195 -4.12 12.28 -21.11
C PRO A 195 -3.17 12.20 -19.91
N TRP A 196 -2.72 10.98 -19.57
CA TRP A 196 -1.93 10.76 -18.36
C TRP A 196 -0.65 11.62 -18.31
N GLN A 197 -0.07 11.96 -19.46
CA GLN A 197 1.11 12.81 -19.54
C GLN A 197 0.84 14.25 -19.03
N GLU A 198 -0.36 14.79 -19.31
CA GLU A 198 -0.77 16.10 -18.78
C GLU A 198 -1.00 16.03 -17.27
N GLN A 199 -1.65 14.99 -16.79
CA GLN A 199 -1.84 14.74 -15.36
C GLN A 199 -0.50 14.51 -14.64
N PHE A 200 0.47 13.87 -15.31
CA PHE A 200 1.82 13.72 -14.82
C PHE A 200 2.53 15.06 -14.63
N GLU A 201 2.36 16.00 -15.56
CA GLU A 201 2.92 17.36 -15.42
C GLU A 201 2.27 18.16 -14.29
N ILE A 202 0.98 17.95 -14.01
CA ILE A 202 0.31 18.48 -12.82
C ILE A 202 0.94 17.88 -11.56
N ALA A 203 1.10 16.57 -11.51
CA ALA A 203 1.74 15.86 -10.39
C ALA A 203 3.19 16.29 -10.19
N ARG A 204 3.96 16.45 -11.27
CA ARG A 204 5.36 16.89 -11.21
C ARG A 204 5.51 18.26 -10.56
N LYS A 205 4.58 19.17 -10.83
CA LYS A 205 4.57 20.55 -10.27
C LYS A 205 3.89 20.63 -8.90
N GLY A 206 3.03 19.68 -8.54
CA GLY A 206 2.18 19.70 -7.35
C GLY A 206 2.43 18.51 -6.43
N ALA A 207 1.97 17.33 -6.80
CA ALA A 207 2.00 16.13 -5.94
C ALA A 207 3.41 15.75 -5.49
N PHE A 208 4.40 15.68 -6.40
CA PHE A 208 5.73 15.19 -6.07
C PHE A 208 6.48 16.11 -5.09
N PRO A 209 6.54 17.45 -5.30
CA PRO A 209 7.11 18.37 -4.31
C PRO A 209 6.37 18.33 -2.97
N GLU A 210 5.04 18.23 -2.99
CA GLU A 210 4.25 18.19 -1.77
C GLU A 210 4.50 16.92 -0.95
N LEU A 211 4.54 15.75 -1.59
CA LEU A 211 4.87 14.48 -0.93
C LEU A 211 6.29 14.48 -0.37
N THR A 212 7.24 15.08 -1.09
CA THR A 212 8.60 15.27 -0.58
C THR A 212 8.59 16.13 0.68
N ARG A 213 7.85 17.24 0.70
CA ARG A 213 7.69 18.10 1.88
C ARG A 213 7.00 17.37 3.03
N MET A 214 5.94 16.59 2.78
CA MET A 214 5.26 15.78 3.81
C MET A 214 6.18 14.71 4.41
N ARG A 215 7.10 14.15 3.62
CA ARG A 215 8.15 13.26 4.11
C ARG A 215 9.14 14.00 5.03
N GLU A 216 9.53 15.21 4.69
CA GLU A 216 10.40 16.07 5.51
C GLU A 216 9.72 16.52 6.81
N GLU A 217 8.42 16.80 6.76
CA GLU A 217 7.57 17.10 7.91
C GLU A 217 7.32 15.87 8.82
N GLY A 218 7.64 14.65 8.35
CA GLY A 218 7.42 13.40 9.10
C GLY A 218 5.97 12.90 9.08
N LEU A 219 5.10 13.46 8.24
CA LEU A 219 3.72 13.02 8.07
C LEU A 219 3.63 11.70 7.30
N ILE A 220 4.62 11.43 6.45
CA ILE A 220 4.86 10.16 5.78
C ILE A 220 6.35 9.81 5.91
N LYS A 221 6.69 8.52 5.79
CA LYS A 221 8.09 8.08 5.81
C LYS A 221 8.71 8.00 4.40
N GLY A 222 7.87 7.72 3.41
CA GLY A 222 8.30 7.64 2.01
C GLY A 222 7.15 7.82 1.04
N TRP A 223 7.48 8.04 -0.22
CA TRP A 223 6.50 8.19 -1.28
C TRP A 223 7.02 7.65 -2.62
N GLY A 224 6.11 7.47 -3.56
CA GLY A 224 6.38 7.11 -4.95
C GLY A 224 5.11 7.10 -5.78
N ILE A 225 5.10 6.30 -6.86
CA ILE A 225 3.92 6.13 -7.72
C ILE A 225 3.45 4.67 -7.65
N GLY A 226 2.12 4.47 -7.68
CA GLY A 226 1.49 3.14 -7.71
C GLY A 226 0.75 2.94 -9.02
N VAL A 227 1.28 2.08 -9.90
CA VAL A 227 0.81 1.92 -11.30
C VAL A 227 0.90 0.48 -11.77
N ASN A 228 0.19 0.18 -12.88
CA ASN A 228 0.17 -1.11 -13.55
C ASN A 228 1.02 -1.12 -14.84
N THR A 229 1.66 -0.01 -15.20
CA THR A 229 2.51 0.10 -16.40
C THR A 229 3.86 0.72 -16.05
N PRO A 230 4.95 0.39 -16.76
CA PRO A 230 6.30 0.84 -16.43
C PRO A 230 6.58 2.31 -16.71
N GLU A 231 5.95 2.89 -17.75
CA GLU A 231 6.32 4.19 -18.30
C GLU A 231 6.26 5.34 -17.27
N PRO A 232 5.24 5.43 -16.40
CA PRO A 232 5.20 6.49 -15.41
C PRO A 232 6.31 6.40 -14.37
N ILE A 233 6.74 5.18 -14.01
CA ILE A 233 7.87 4.97 -13.10
C ILE A 233 9.15 5.45 -13.75
N MET A 234 9.41 5.04 -15.00
CA MET A 234 10.62 5.45 -15.72
C MET A 234 10.71 6.98 -15.80
N ARG A 235 9.59 7.64 -16.13
CA ARG A 235 9.54 9.11 -16.17
C ARG A 235 9.70 9.75 -14.79
N LEU A 236 9.14 9.15 -13.74
CA LEU A 236 9.29 9.64 -12.38
C LEU A 236 10.76 9.63 -11.93
N LEU A 237 11.49 8.56 -12.23
CA LEU A 237 12.91 8.42 -11.89
C LEU A 237 13.82 9.47 -12.57
N GLU A 238 13.36 10.08 -13.65
CA GLU A 238 14.09 11.16 -14.34
C GLU A 238 13.90 12.53 -13.68
N VAL A 239 12.72 12.76 -13.06
CA VAL A 239 12.29 14.11 -12.67
C VAL A 239 12.08 14.31 -11.17
N ALA A 240 12.16 13.25 -10.36
CA ALA A 240 11.90 13.31 -8.93
C ALA A 240 12.75 12.28 -8.16
N ASP A 241 12.65 12.34 -6.82
CA ASP A 241 13.40 11.49 -5.89
C ASP A 241 12.43 10.69 -4.99
N PRO A 242 11.71 9.68 -5.57
CA PRO A 242 10.84 8.82 -4.79
C PRO A 242 11.64 7.82 -3.96
N ASP A 243 11.05 7.32 -2.88
CA ASP A 243 11.65 6.29 -2.01
C ASP A 243 11.34 4.88 -2.50
N VAL A 244 10.07 4.63 -2.80
CA VAL A 244 9.53 3.32 -3.12
C VAL A 244 8.35 3.44 -4.07
N CYS A 245 8.33 2.69 -5.16
CA CYS A 245 7.19 2.63 -6.08
C CYS A 245 6.39 1.34 -5.88
N LEU A 246 5.09 1.37 -6.18
CA LEU A 246 4.29 0.16 -6.26
C LEU A 246 4.07 -0.19 -7.73
N LEU A 247 4.57 -1.36 -8.13
CA LEU A 247 4.43 -1.88 -9.49
C LEU A 247 3.55 -3.12 -9.46
N ALA A 248 2.36 -3.01 -10.02
CA ALA A 248 1.40 -4.10 -10.08
C ALA A 248 1.37 -4.75 -11.47
N SER A 249 1.15 -6.05 -11.51
CA SER A 249 0.95 -6.84 -12.75
C SER A 249 2.15 -6.97 -13.68
N GLN A 250 3.29 -6.34 -13.39
CA GLN A 250 4.46 -6.26 -14.26
C GLN A 250 5.61 -7.19 -13.84
N TYR A 251 5.51 -7.80 -12.63
CA TYR A 251 6.48 -8.78 -12.18
C TYR A 251 5.78 -9.98 -11.54
N SER A 252 5.52 -11.00 -12.34
CA SER A 252 4.88 -12.26 -11.97
C SER A 252 5.47 -13.43 -12.77
N LEU A 253 5.13 -14.67 -12.43
CA LEU A 253 5.54 -15.83 -13.24
C LEU A 253 5.04 -15.75 -14.70
N ILE A 254 3.93 -15.06 -14.94
CA ILE A 254 3.36 -14.92 -16.28
C ILE A 254 4.10 -13.85 -17.09
N ASP A 255 4.32 -12.70 -16.50
CA ASP A 255 4.93 -11.55 -17.16
C ASP A 255 5.90 -10.85 -16.21
N HIS A 256 7.18 -10.72 -16.59
CA HIS A 256 8.22 -10.13 -15.76
C HIS A 256 9.40 -9.53 -16.55
N LYS A 257 9.49 -9.82 -17.85
CA LYS A 257 10.67 -9.47 -18.63
C LYS A 257 10.94 -7.97 -18.65
N ASN A 258 9.93 -7.16 -18.91
CA ASN A 258 10.11 -5.71 -19.00
C ASN A 258 10.53 -5.10 -17.65
N ALA A 259 9.87 -5.51 -16.56
CA ALA A 259 10.23 -5.05 -15.22
C ALA A 259 11.68 -5.47 -14.86
N LEU A 260 12.06 -6.72 -15.17
CA LEU A 260 13.37 -7.26 -14.88
C LEU A 260 14.50 -6.54 -15.66
N ASP A 261 14.28 -6.32 -16.97
CA ASP A 261 15.33 -5.83 -17.86
C ASP A 261 15.45 -4.31 -17.90
N GLN A 262 14.37 -3.56 -17.59
CA GLN A 262 14.31 -2.11 -17.72
C GLN A 262 14.05 -1.40 -16.38
N VAL A 263 12.95 -1.76 -15.70
CA VAL A 263 12.46 -0.97 -14.57
C VAL A 263 13.33 -1.15 -13.32
N PHE A 264 13.65 -2.38 -12.96
CA PHE A 264 14.45 -2.68 -11.78
C PHE A 264 15.88 -2.15 -11.87
N PRO A 265 16.60 -2.28 -13.01
CA PRO A 265 17.90 -1.66 -13.16
C PRO A 265 17.89 -0.14 -13.03
N ALA A 266 16.90 0.54 -13.64
CA ALA A 266 16.77 1.99 -13.56
C ALA A 266 16.48 2.47 -12.11
N ALA A 267 15.61 1.77 -11.41
CA ALA A 267 15.27 2.08 -10.02
C ALA A 267 16.45 1.80 -9.07
N ARG A 268 17.17 0.68 -9.28
CA ARG A 268 18.38 0.36 -8.50
C ARG A 268 19.44 1.44 -8.63
N ALA A 269 19.66 1.99 -9.83
CA ALA A 269 20.58 3.08 -10.07
C ALA A 269 20.23 4.36 -9.28
N LYS A 270 18.97 4.51 -8.88
CA LYS A 270 18.45 5.62 -8.08
C LYS A 270 18.20 5.23 -6.61
N ASN A 271 18.57 4.01 -6.19
CA ASN A 271 18.29 3.46 -4.87
C ASN A 271 16.78 3.41 -4.51
N VAL A 272 15.89 3.38 -5.52
CA VAL A 272 14.44 3.24 -5.35
C VAL A 272 14.07 1.76 -5.27
N SER A 273 13.22 1.41 -4.33
CA SER A 273 12.72 0.05 -4.16
C SER A 273 11.29 -0.12 -4.66
N PHE A 274 10.79 -1.37 -4.66
CA PHE A 274 9.43 -1.67 -5.09
C PHE A 274 8.62 -2.37 -4.00
N VAL A 275 7.35 -2.00 -3.94
CA VAL A 275 6.28 -2.87 -3.47
C VAL A 275 5.69 -3.55 -4.70
N VAL A 276 5.81 -4.88 -4.78
CA VAL A 276 5.28 -5.65 -5.90
C VAL A 276 3.84 -6.04 -5.60
N GLY A 277 2.94 -5.78 -6.54
CA GLY A 277 1.53 -6.12 -6.43
C GLY A 277 1.06 -7.04 -7.57
N SER A 278 -0.13 -7.62 -7.41
CA SER A 278 -0.78 -8.46 -8.43
C SER A 278 0.03 -9.67 -8.89
N SER A 279 0.86 -10.24 -8.05
CA SER A 279 1.69 -11.43 -8.34
C SER A 279 0.91 -12.65 -8.82
N LEU A 280 -0.38 -12.74 -8.44
CA LEU A 280 -1.29 -13.80 -8.87
C LEU A 280 -2.13 -13.42 -10.12
N ASN A 281 -1.90 -12.22 -10.69
CA ASN A 281 -2.61 -11.72 -11.89
C ASN A 281 -4.15 -11.83 -11.75
N ALA A 282 -4.73 -11.27 -10.66
CA ALA A 282 -6.15 -11.38 -10.30
C ALA A 282 -6.64 -12.84 -10.14
N GLY A 283 -5.77 -13.70 -9.61
CA GLY A 283 -6.03 -15.12 -9.40
C GLY A 283 -5.83 -16.00 -10.65
N PHE A 284 -5.36 -15.43 -11.78
CA PHE A 284 -5.13 -16.18 -13.01
C PHE A 284 -4.20 -17.38 -12.79
N ILE A 285 -3.09 -17.18 -12.08
CA ILE A 285 -2.13 -18.26 -11.82
C ILE A 285 -2.75 -19.42 -11.03
N SER A 286 -3.68 -19.11 -10.14
CA SER A 286 -4.42 -20.09 -9.32
C SER A 286 -5.65 -20.68 -10.04
N GLY A 287 -5.94 -20.23 -11.27
CA GLY A 287 -7.02 -20.81 -12.09
C GLY A 287 -8.24 -19.94 -12.32
N SER A 288 -8.26 -18.72 -11.79
CA SER A 288 -9.31 -17.75 -12.11
C SER A 288 -9.39 -17.53 -13.64
N PRO A 289 -10.59 -17.29 -14.19
CA PRO A 289 -10.75 -16.84 -15.57
C PRO A 289 -10.34 -15.39 -15.79
N ARG A 290 -9.95 -14.66 -14.73
CA ARG A 290 -9.54 -13.26 -14.79
C ARG A 290 -8.03 -13.15 -14.98
N TYR A 291 -7.61 -12.07 -15.65
CA TYR A 291 -6.21 -11.69 -15.78
C TYR A 291 -6.10 -10.16 -15.59
N ASN A 292 -5.41 -9.73 -14.52
CA ASN A 292 -5.24 -8.31 -14.13
C ASN A 292 -6.56 -7.50 -13.96
N TYR A 293 -6.51 -6.16 -13.97
CA TYR A 293 -7.60 -5.29 -13.51
C TYR A 293 -8.37 -4.52 -14.59
N GLY A 294 -7.92 -4.41 -15.81
CA GLY A 294 -8.58 -3.58 -16.83
C GLY A 294 -9.78 -4.27 -17.49
N LYS A 295 -10.74 -3.50 -18.01
CA LYS A 295 -11.89 -4.06 -18.77
C LYS A 295 -11.46 -4.89 -19.99
N GLU A 296 -10.37 -4.51 -20.64
CA GLU A 296 -9.79 -5.27 -21.74
C GLU A 296 -8.88 -6.42 -21.28
N SER A 297 -8.39 -6.36 -20.05
CA SER A 297 -7.48 -7.33 -19.48
C SER A 297 -8.12 -8.66 -19.08
N TYR A 298 -9.44 -8.76 -19.18
CA TYR A 298 -10.13 -10.05 -19.07
C TYR A 298 -10.01 -10.90 -20.34
N LYS A 299 -9.52 -10.36 -21.43
CA LYS A 299 -9.12 -11.12 -22.61
C LYS A 299 -7.69 -11.63 -22.39
N ILE A 300 -7.58 -12.87 -21.98
CA ILE A 300 -6.28 -13.46 -21.67
C ILE A 300 -5.56 -13.82 -22.98
N PRO A 301 -4.34 -13.33 -23.22
CA PRO A 301 -3.57 -13.72 -24.39
C PRO A 301 -3.37 -15.24 -24.46
N PRO A 302 -3.56 -15.89 -25.66
CA PRO A 302 -3.36 -17.33 -25.80
C PRO A 302 -1.99 -17.82 -25.30
N ALA A 303 -0.94 -17.03 -25.52
CA ALA A 303 0.41 -17.34 -25.04
C ALA A 303 0.47 -17.44 -23.51
N PHE A 304 -0.29 -16.64 -22.77
CA PHE A 304 -0.33 -16.70 -21.29
C PHE A 304 -1.12 -17.92 -20.80
N LEU A 305 -2.16 -18.33 -21.51
CA LEU A 305 -2.88 -19.57 -21.22
C LEU A 305 -1.95 -20.78 -21.37
N GLU A 306 -1.18 -20.84 -22.46
CA GLU A 306 -0.22 -21.92 -22.69
C GLU A 306 0.93 -21.87 -21.67
N LYS A 307 1.47 -20.68 -21.39
CA LYS A 307 2.50 -20.51 -20.33
C LYS A 307 2.00 -21.01 -18.97
N ARG A 308 0.78 -20.65 -18.57
CA ARG A 308 0.18 -21.14 -17.31
C ARG A 308 0.04 -22.67 -17.30
N LYS A 309 -0.37 -23.28 -18.41
CA LYS A 309 -0.49 -24.74 -18.52
C LYS A 309 0.87 -25.41 -18.32
N ARG A 310 1.91 -24.90 -18.95
CA ARG A 310 3.29 -25.42 -18.80
C ARG A 310 3.83 -25.20 -17.38
N LEU A 311 3.62 -24.02 -16.78
CA LEU A 311 3.98 -23.75 -15.39
C LEU A 311 3.33 -24.74 -14.43
N ARG A 312 2.04 -25.06 -14.63
CA ARG A 312 1.33 -26.08 -13.84
C ARG A 312 1.88 -27.47 -13.99
N ALA A 313 2.27 -27.87 -15.21
CA ALA A 313 2.87 -29.17 -15.44
C ALA A 313 4.19 -29.31 -14.66
N VAL A 314 5.09 -28.31 -14.76
CA VAL A 314 6.35 -28.32 -14.01
C VAL A 314 6.08 -28.30 -12.50
N ALA A 315 5.17 -27.47 -12.01
CA ALA A 315 4.82 -27.42 -10.61
C ALA A 315 4.30 -28.77 -10.08
N SER A 316 3.45 -29.45 -10.86
CA SER A 316 2.95 -30.78 -10.54
C SER A 316 4.07 -31.84 -10.46
N ASN A 317 5.01 -31.81 -11.42
CA ASN A 317 6.14 -32.75 -11.44
C ASN A 317 7.05 -32.64 -10.20
N HIS A 318 7.18 -31.43 -9.67
CA HIS A 318 7.98 -31.17 -8.46
C HIS A 318 7.18 -31.17 -7.16
N GLY A 319 5.87 -31.41 -7.20
CA GLY A 319 5.00 -31.33 -6.01
C GLY A 319 4.90 -29.91 -5.44
N VAL A 320 5.09 -28.87 -6.27
CA VAL A 320 5.07 -27.47 -5.89
C VAL A 320 3.68 -26.86 -6.12
N ASP A 321 3.14 -26.17 -5.12
CA ASP A 321 1.96 -25.34 -5.33
C ASP A 321 2.34 -24.11 -6.17
N LEU A 322 1.71 -23.94 -7.33
CA LEU A 322 2.02 -22.88 -8.27
C LEU A 322 1.73 -21.47 -7.72
N ARG A 323 0.75 -21.33 -6.82
CA ARG A 323 0.50 -20.08 -6.11
C ARG A 323 1.68 -19.72 -5.21
N THR A 324 2.18 -20.68 -4.45
CA THR A 324 3.37 -20.54 -3.61
C THR A 324 4.58 -20.08 -4.44
N ALA A 325 4.81 -20.73 -5.58
CA ALA A 325 5.89 -20.34 -6.49
C ALA A 325 5.71 -18.91 -7.03
N ALA A 326 4.48 -18.51 -7.39
CA ALA A 326 4.20 -17.18 -7.91
C ALA A 326 4.46 -16.07 -6.87
N LEU A 327 4.07 -16.30 -5.62
CA LEU A 327 4.32 -15.34 -4.54
C LEU A 327 5.81 -15.18 -4.26
N GLN A 328 6.53 -16.28 -4.10
CA GLN A 328 7.96 -16.26 -3.81
C GLN A 328 8.78 -15.70 -4.98
N PHE A 329 8.45 -16.03 -6.22
CA PHE A 329 9.07 -15.44 -7.40
C PHE A 329 8.93 -13.92 -7.43
N SER A 330 7.73 -13.42 -7.15
CA SER A 330 7.47 -11.97 -7.17
C SER A 330 8.19 -11.22 -6.04
N ALA A 331 8.51 -11.89 -4.94
CA ALA A 331 9.27 -11.33 -3.82
C ALA A 331 10.79 -11.51 -3.94
N ALA A 332 11.28 -12.27 -4.93
CA ALA A 332 12.69 -12.66 -5.03
C ALA A 332 13.66 -11.52 -5.41
N PRO A 333 13.30 -10.53 -6.27
CA PRO A 333 14.22 -9.45 -6.62
C PRO A 333 14.71 -8.66 -5.40
N ASP A 334 15.96 -8.26 -5.39
CA ASP A 334 16.56 -7.40 -4.37
C ASP A 334 15.89 -6.01 -4.29
N THR A 335 15.40 -5.52 -5.44
CA THR A 335 14.63 -4.28 -5.54
C THR A 335 13.21 -4.40 -4.99
N ALA A 336 12.67 -5.62 -4.86
CA ALA A 336 11.37 -5.86 -4.24
C ALA A 336 11.50 -5.77 -2.71
N ALA A 337 11.26 -4.60 -2.14
CA ALA A 337 11.27 -4.38 -0.69
C ALA A 337 10.12 -5.11 0.00
N ALA A 338 8.96 -5.19 -0.66
CA ALA A 338 7.81 -5.93 -0.17
C ALA A 338 6.94 -6.48 -1.31
N LEU A 339 6.18 -7.52 -0.98
CA LEU A 339 5.09 -8.07 -1.78
C LEU A 339 3.77 -7.81 -1.07
N VAL A 340 2.76 -7.26 -1.77
CA VAL A 340 1.39 -7.12 -1.24
C VAL A 340 0.42 -7.99 -2.02
N VAL A 341 -0.34 -8.80 -1.31
CA VAL A 341 -1.27 -9.78 -1.87
C VAL A 341 -2.68 -9.53 -1.39
N GLY A 342 -3.63 -9.49 -2.31
CA GLY A 342 -5.04 -9.30 -1.97
C GLY A 342 -5.67 -10.61 -1.49
N ALA A 343 -6.37 -10.56 -0.36
CA ALA A 343 -7.16 -11.67 0.18
C ALA A 343 -8.57 -11.18 0.55
N SER A 344 -9.55 -12.05 0.38
CA SER A 344 -10.97 -11.81 0.72
C SER A 344 -11.49 -12.71 1.83
N SER A 345 -10.64 -13.59 2.38
CA SER A 345 -10.98 -14.48 3.50
C SER A 345 -9.75 -14.81 4.34
N GLU A 346 -9.99 -15.19 5.60
CA GLU A 346 -8.98 -15.73 6.53
C GLU A 346 -8.17 -16.85 5.90
N GLN A 347 -8.85 -17.81 5.27
CA GLN A 347 -8.19 -18.95 4.63
C GLN A 347 -7.22 -18.52 3.54
N GLN A 348 -7.56 -17.52 2.74
CA GLN A 348 -6.69 -17.03 1.67
C GLN A 348 -5.43 -16.40 2.24
N ILE A 349 -5.55 -15.46 3.19
CA ILE A 349 -4.38 -14.77 3.72
C ILE A 349 -3.46 -15.69 4.50
N LEU A 350 -3.99 -16.65 5.25
CA LEU A 350 -3.20 -17.66 5.96
C LEU A 350 -2.45 -18.57 4.99
N ALA A 351 -3.12 -18.99 3.90
CA ALA A 351 -2.48 -19.80 2.86
C ALA A 351 -1.40 -19.01 2.11
N ASP A 352 -1.60 -17.73 1.82
CA ASP A 352 -0.60 -16.88 1.16
C ASP A 352 0.60 -16.61 2.10
N TYR A 353 0.36 -16.37 3.39
CA TYR A 353 1.42 -16.23 4.39
C TYR A 353 2.24 -17.50 4.55
N THR A 354 1.59 -18.67 4.63
CA THR A 354 2.26 -19.97 4.68
C THR A 354 3.10 -20.22 3.41
N SER A 355 2.58 -19.81 2.24
CA SER A 355 3.31 -19.91 0.98
C SER A 355 4.66 -19.19 1.02
N MET A 356 4.77 -18.05 1.70
CA MET A 356 6.02 -17.31 1.83
C MET A 356 7.08 -18.02 2.69
N GLN A 357 6.68 -19.00 3.51
CA GLN A 357 7.55 -19.77 4.40
C GLN A 357 7.86 -21.16 3.85
N THR A 358 7.15 -21.60 2.82
CA THR A 358 7.29 -22.93 2.23
C THR A 358 8.58 -23.02 1.41
N LYS A 359 9.39 -24.04 1.66
CA LYS A 359 10.59 -24.28 0.85
C LYS A 359 10.22 -24.88 -0.51
N ILE A 360 10.70 -24.26 -1.58
CA ILE A 360 10.57 -24.75 -2.95
C ILE A 360 11.92 -25.37 -3.38
N PRO A 361 11.93 -26.57 -3.97
CA PRO A 361 13.16 -27.21 -4.45
C PRO A 361 13.86 -26.35 -5.53
N ALA A 362 15.18 -26.27 -5.47
CA ALA A 362 16.00 -25.52 -6.45
C ALA A 362 15.82 -26.06 -7.87
N GLU A 363 15.62 -27.36 -8.01
CA GLU A 363 15.39 -28.05 -9.28
C GLU A 363 14.12 -27.55 -9.99
N PHE A 364 13.09 -27.16 -9.25
CA PHE A 364 11.89 -26.54 -9.83
C PHE A 364 12.24 -25.25 -10.56
N TRP A 365 13.00 -24.36 -9.93
CA TRP A 365 13.43 -23.09 -10.53
C TRP A 365 14.35 -23.31 -11.74
N ALA A 366 15.26 -24.28 -11.62
CA ALA A 366 16.15 -24.66 -12.71
C ALA A 366 15.38 -25.17 -13.93
N GLU A 367 14.34 -25.99 -13.73
CA GLU A 367 13.50 -26.48 -14.80
C GLU A 367 12.69 -25.34 -15.47
N LEU A 368 12.14 -24.40 -14.68
CA LEU A 368 11.46 -23.23 -15.25
C LEU A 368 12.37 -22.42 -16.16
N LYS A 369 13.65 -22.21 -15.78
CA LYS A 369 14.66 -21.55 -16.62
C LYS A 369 14.99 -22.36 -17.86
N THR A 370 15.25 -23.65 -17.73
CA THR A 370 15.58 -24.55 -18.84
C THR A 370 14.44 -24.60 -19.89
N GLN A 371 13.21 -24.55 -19.42
CA GLN A 371 12.03 -24.52 -20.31
C GLN A 371 11.67 -23.10 -20.82
N ASN A 372 12.46 -22.07 -20.51
CA ASN A 372 12.16 -20.66 -20.82
C ASN A 372 10.77 -20.20 -20.35
N LEU A 373 10.33 -20.70 -19.18
CA LEU A 373 9.11 -20.24 -18.51
C LEU A 373 9.34 -19.02 -17.65
N ILE A 374 10.59 -18.82 -17.19
CA ILE A 374 11.08 -17.59 -16.59
C ILE A 374 12.41 -17.20 -17.26
N GLU A 375 12.76 -15.91 -17.21
CA GLU A 375 14.01 -15.39 -17.76
C GLU A 375 15.22 -16.01 -17.05
N GLN A 376 16.32 -16.24 -17.78
CA GLN A 376 17.53 -16.87 -17.21
C GLN A 376 18.14 -16.06 -16.07
N ASN A 377 18.10 -14.73 -16.17
CA ASN A 377 18.59 -13.78 -15.17
C ASN A 377 17.55 -13.45 -14.09
N ALA A 378 16.33 -14.04 -14.13
CA ALA A 378 15.34 -13.80 -13.11
C ALA A 378 15.80 -14.31 -11.75
N PRO A 379 15.79 -13.45 -10.68
CA PRO A 379 16.02 -13.90 -9.33
C PRO A 379 14.98 -14.93 -8.89
N VAL A 380 15.42 -15.93 -8.18
CA VAL A 380 14.56 -16.96 -7.58
C VAL A 380 14.95 -17.12 -6.11
N PRO A 381 14.04 -17.61 -5.25
CA PRO A 381 14.37 -17.94 -3.87
C PRO A 381 15.55 -18.90 -3.75
N ALA A 382 16.40 -18.70 -2.71
CA ALA A 382 17.55 -19.54 -2.41
C ALA A 382 17.14 -20.85 -1.70
#